data_04bee1bff61a5bd220ba21e49e8235d3
#
_entry.id   04bee1bff61a5bd220ba21e49e8235d3
#
_cell.length_a   1.000
_cell.length_b   1.000
_cell.length_c   1.000
_cell.angle_alpha   90.00
_cell.angle_beta   90.00
_cell.angle_gamma   90.00
#
_symmetry.space_group_name_H-M   'P 1'
#
loop_
_entity.id
_entity.type
_entity.pdbx_description
1 polymer ?
#
loop_
_entity_poly.entity_id
_entity_poly.type
_entity_poly.pdbx_seq_one_letter_code
_entity_poly.pdbx_strand_id
1 'polypeptide(L)'
;MFLYKPWKALKRYVRLRLFDLCDLLNNCSLWLQKRVLRTTLPVNRAESHLNMALDQMDQDLLGMYIRWNGHHVEKTVRYEKSLGRGSSKPILLRNALDEWYRRNYPRRRWIEWAEANLDDYKKWEETGLPQIHSEQSLPLFNSASPVMEVLKNRVSTRYWKEIPVEDEKIQAIIETAVYAPTCCNRQTWKLYVRKNPRIESINNVSNKVLQKKAPVAIYITIDNRLYPELWAPAEDAGIIGLQLSLATTALGLAGCLMYGAENFDQDEFRREFNVPPYRFMYLMFLFGYAAERTLTDKRVHADEVATYS
;
A
#
# COMPACT_ATOMS: atom_id res chain seq x y z
N MET A 1 2.69 -1.72 -37.95
CA MET A 1 2.79 -0.77 -36.80
C MET A 1 1.55 0.11 -36.59
N PHE A 2 0.49 -0.02 -37.35
CA PHE A 2 -0.72 0.84 -37.30
C PHE A 2 -1.92 0.26 -36.56
N LEU A 3 -1.91 -1.00 -36.15
CA LEU A 3 -3.05 -1.68 -35.51
C LEU A 3 -3.07 -1.67 -33.99
N TYR A 4 -2.03 -1.14 -33.34
CA TYR A 4 -1.90 -1.18 -31.87
C TYR A 4 -2.66 -0.02 -31.14
N LYS A 5 -2.85 1.12 -31.82
CA LYS A 5 -3.57 2.29 -31.24
C LYS A 5 -5.09 2.08 -31.09
N PRO A 6 -5.81 1.50 -32.09
CA PRO A 6 -7.26 1.29 -31.96
C PRO A 6 -7.59 0.25 -30.88
N TRP A 7 -6.75 -0.75 -30.63
CA TRP A 7 -6.98 -1.74 -29.59
C TRP A 7 -6.90 -1.19 -28.16
N LYS A 8 -5.96 -0.25 -27.90
CA LYS A 8 -5.90 0.45 -26.60
C LYS A 8 -7.12 1.36 -26.38
N ALA A 9 -7.55 2.06 -27.40
CA ALA A 9 -8.75 2.90 -27.37
C ALA A 9 -10.02 2.07 -27.14
N LEU A 10 -10.14 0.92 -27.82
CA LEU A 10 -11.25 -0.01 -27.63
C LEU A 10 -11.26 -0.60 -26.21
N LYS A 11 -10.11 -1.02 -25.66
CA LYS A 11 -10.01 -1.49 -24.26
C LYS A 11 -10.41 -0.40 -23.27
N ARG A 12 -10.03 0.85 -23.50
CA ARG A 12 -10.42 1.99 -22.65
C ARG A 12 -11.91 2.29 -22.75
N TYR A 13 -12.47 2.24 -23.96
CA TYR A 13 -13.90 2.44 -24.19
C TYR A 13 -14.74 1.33 -23.55
N VAL A 14 -14.34 0.07 -23.70
CA VAL A 14 -15.00 -1.09 -23.07
C VAL A 14 -14.92 -0.99 -21.53
N ARG A 15 -13.78 -0.54 -20.96
CA ARG A 15 -13.66 -0.29 -19.52
C ARG A 15 -14.62 0.80 -19.03
N LEU A 16 -14.68 1.93 -19.74
CA LEU A 16 -15.59 3.02 -19.38
C LEU A 16 -17.05 2.58 -19.44
N ARG A 17 -17.44 1.82 -20.48
CA ARG A 17 -18.81 1.29 -20.59
C ARG A 17 -19.14 0.21 -19.57
N LEU A 18 -18.15 -0.54 -19.10
CA LEU A 18 -18.34 -1.48 -17.98
C LEU A 18 -18.49 -0.75 -16.63
N PHE A 19 -17.82 0.38 -16.45
CA PHE A 19 -18.07 1.28 -15.29
C PHE A 19 -19.47 1.88 -15.35
N ASP A 20 -19.90 2.39 -16.49
CA ASP A 20 -21.27 2.89 -16.71
C ASP A 20 -22.32 1.79 -16.48
N LEU A 21 -22.01 0.55 -16.89
CA LEU A 21 -22.87 -0.62 -16.65
C LEU A 21 -22.90 -1.01 -15.16
N CYS A 22 -21.78 -0.86 -14.43
CA CYS A 22 -21.75 -1.08 -12.98
C CYS A 22 -22.57 -0.03 -12.22
N ASP A 23 -22.58 1.23 -12.66
CA ASP A 23 -23.44 2.28 -12.12
C ASP A 23 -24.92 2.02 -12.42
N LEU A 24 -25.24 1.51 -13.61
CA LEU A 24 -26.60 1.06 -13.96
C LEU A 24 -27.05 -0.18 -13.16
N LEU A 25 -26.10 -1.00 -12.73
CA LEU A 25 -26.32 -2.21 -11.93
C LEU A 25 -26.22 -1.95 -10.42
N ASN A 26 -26.33 -0.70 -9.96
CA ASN A 26 -26.35 -0.30 -8.55
C ASN A 26 -27.40 -1.04 -7.70
N ASN A 27 -28.33 -1.73 -8.34
CA ASN A 27 -29.30 -2.66 -7.72
C ASN A 27 -28.93 -4.15 -7.81
N CYS A 28 -27.83 -4.49 -8.46
CA CYS A 28 -27.35 -5.87 -8.52
C CYS A 28 -26.56 -6.23 -7.26
N SER A 29 -26.68 -7.49 -6.85
CA SER A 29 -26.00 -7.98 -5.66
C SER A 29 -24.49 -7.67 -5.71
N LEU A 30 -23.93 -7.32 -4.57
CA LEU A 30 -22.48 -7.05 -4.39
C LEU A 30 -21.59 -8.18 -4.97
N TRP A 31 -22.15 -9.38 -5.06
CA TRP A 31 -21.53 -10.56 -5.65
C TRP A 31 -21.34 -10.43 -7.19
N LEU A 32 -22.37 -9.91 -7.90
CA LEU A 32 -22.30 -9.73 -9.36
C LEU A 32 -21.32 -8.61 -9.74
N GLN A 33 -21.36 -7.50 -8.98
CA GLN A 33 -20.40 -6.40 -9.13
C GLN A 33 -18.97 -6.89 -8.94
N LYS A 34 -18.70 -7.65 -7.88
CA LYS A 34 -17.39 -8.27 -7.63
C LYS A 34 -16.97 -9.19 -8.79
N ARG A 35 -17.88 -9.95 -9.39
CA ARG A 35 -17.56 -10.88 -10.47
C ARG A 35 -17.25 -10.17 -11.79
N VAL A 36 -17.98 -9.13 -12.13
CA VAL A 36 -17.74 -8.32 -13.36
C VAL A 36 -16.42 -7.54 -13.25
N LEU A 37 -16.17 -6.90 -12.12
CA LEU A 37 -14.92 -6.17 -11.88
C LEU A 37 -13.70 -7.10 -11.82
N ARG A 38 -13.86 -8.33 -11.32
CA ARG A 38 -12.80 -9.36 -11.31
C ARG A 38 -12.33 -9.77 -12.69
N THR A 39 -13.19 -9.76 -13.69
CA THR A 39 -12.83 -10.14 -15.07
C THR A 39 -12.13 -9.03 -15.82
N THR A 40 -12.24 -7.77 -15.37
CA THR A 40 -11.75 -6.58 -16.08
C THR A 40 -10.52 -5.93 -15.45
N LEU A 41 -10.28 -6.16 -14.17
CA LEU A 41 -9.11 -5.66 -13.46
C LEU A 41 -8.10 -6.78 -13.23
N PRO A 42 -6.79 -6.50 -13.24
CA PRO A 42 -5.75 -7.50 -12.95
C PRO A 42 -5.77 -7.98 -11.48
N VAL A 43 -6.81 -7.62 -10.75
CA VAL A 43 -6.98 -7.87 -9.33
C VAL A 43 -7.98 -9.00 -9.18
N ASN A 44 -7.55 -10.12 -8.70
CA ASN A 44 -8.34 -11.08 -7.92
C ASN A 44 -8.06 -12.55 -8.20
N ARG A 45 -7.02 -12.98 -7.54
CA ARG A 45 -6.93 -14.37 -7.12
C ARG A 45 -7.00 -14.51 -5.60
N ALA A 46 -7.42 -13.46 -4.89
CA ALA A 46 -7.39 -13.41 -3.42
C ALA A 46 -8.20 -14.54 -2.77
N GLU A 47 -9.37 -14.88 -3.32
CA GLU A 47 -10.20 -15.96 -2.74
C GLU A 47 -9.53 -17.34 -2.79
N SER A 48 -8.73 -17.62 -3.81
CA SER A 48 -8.01 -18.90 -3.90
C SER A 48 -6.87 -19.00 -2.88
N HIS A 49 -6.29 -17.86 -2.46
CA HIS A 49 -5.16 -17.84 -1.55
C HIS A 49 -5.59 -17.73 -0.07
N LEU A 50 -6.78 -17.20 0.21
CA LEU A 50 -7.34 -17.21 1.56
C LEU A 50 -7.62 -18.63 2.08
N ASN A 51 -7.93 -19.56 1.17
CA ASN A 51 -8.17 -20.97 1.47
C ASN A 51 -6.95 -21.86 1.15
N MET A 52 -5.82 -21.27 0.81
CA MET A 52 -4.58 -22.02 0.55
C MET A 52 -4.09 -22.65 1.84
N ALA A 53 -3.65 -23.88 1.77
CA ALA A 53 -3.00 -24.56 2.90
C ALA A 53 -1.70 -23.83 3.27
N LEU A 54 -1.39 -23.74 4.56
CA LEU A 54 -0.25 -22.98 5.06
C LEU A 54 1.09 -23.48 4.49
N ASP A 55 1.19 -24.78 4.25
CA ASP A 55 2.37 -25.43 3.66
C ASP A 55 2.59 -25.08 2.18
N GLN A 56 1.58 -24.52 1.50
CA GLN A 56 1.65 -24.04 0.13
C GLN A 56 1.97 -22.54 0.02
N MET A 57 1.87 -21.80 1.14
CA MET A 57 2.18 -20.38 1.16
C MET A 57 3.70 -20.17 1.11
N ASP A 58 4.17 -19.25 0.28
CA ASP A 58 5.56 -18.77 0.37
C ASP A 58 5.76 -17.89 1.62
N GLN A 59 7.01 -17.51 1.89
CA GLN A 59 7.36 -16.73 3.09
C GLN A 59 6.62 -15.38 3.14
N ASP A 60 6.49 -14.69 2.01
CA ASP A 60 5.82 -13.39 1.94
C ASP A 60 4.33 -13.54 2.26
N LEU A 61 3.66 -14.51 1.64
CA LEU A 61 2.23 -14.77 1.84
C LEU A 61 1.93 -15.23 3.26
N LEU A 62 2.74 -16.16 3.81
CA LEU A 62 2.60 -16.61 5.19
C LEU A 62 2.81 -15.47 6.18
N GLY A 63 3.79 -14.60 5.94
CA GLY A 63 4.02 -13.41 6.75
C GLY A 63 2.85 -12.42 6.74
N MET A 64 2.25 -12.18 5.57
CA MET A 64 1.02 -11.37 5.46
C MET A 64 -0.16 -12.01 6.19
N TYR A 65 -0.32 -13.32 6.07
CA TYR A 65 -1.37 -14.08 6.74
C TYR A 65 -1.26 -14.01 8.26
N ILE A 66 -0.04 -14.08 8.82
CA ILE A 66 0.25 -13.90 10.25
C ILE A 66 -0.15 -12.48 10.69
N ARG A 67 0.31 -11.44 10.00
CA ARG A 67 -0.01 -10.04 10.35
C ARG A 67 -1.52 -9.76 10.30
N TRP A 68 -2.19 -10.26 9.29
CA TRP A 68 -3.64 -10.10 9.14
C TRP A 68 -4.41 -10.77 10.29
N ASN A 69 -4.11 -12.04 10.61
CA ASN A 69 -4.79 -12.73 11.70
C ASN A 69 -4.40 -12.13 13.07
N GLY A 70 -3.13 -11.74 13.27
CA GLY A 70 -2.66 -11.05 14.47
C GLY A 70 -3.43 -9.77 14.75
N HIS A 71 -3.66 -8.94 13.71
CA HIS A 71 -4.46 -7.73 13.84
C HIS A 71 -5.92 -8.00 14.25
N HIS A 72 -6.52 -9.06 13.72
CA HIS A 72 -7.87 -9.45 14.15
C HIS A 72 -7.91 -9.93 15.59
N VAL A 73 -6.88 -10.65 16.06
CA VAL A 73 -6.74 -11.04 17.48
C VAL A 73 -6.58 -9.81 18.35
N GLU A 74 -5.67 -8.89 18.00
CA GLU A 74 -5.48 -7.62 18.70
C GLU A 74 -6.78 -6.83 18.85
N LYS A 75 -7.57 -6.73 17.79
CA LYS A 75 -8.87 -6.04 17.84
C LYS A 75 -9.88 -6.76 18.76
N THR A 76 -9.84 -8.09 18.80
CA THR A 76 -10.78 -8.89 19.61
C THR A 76 -10.54 -8.63 21.10
N VAL A 77 -9.30 -8.66 21.57
CA VAL A 77 -8.95 -8.56 22.98
C VAL A 77 -9.13 -7.16 23.58
N ARG A 78 -9.40 -6.15 22.76
CA ARG A 78 -9.65 -4.77 23.21
C ARG A 78 -11.05 -4.55 23.77
N TYR A 79 -11.94 -5.54 23.64
CA TYR A 79 -13.32 -5.45 24.07
C TYR A 79 -13.64 -6.53 25.09
N GLU A 80 -14.63 -6.26 25.95
CA GLU A 80 -15.15 -7.27 26.86
C GLU A 80 -15.72 -8.47 26.10
N LYS A 81 -15.49 -9.67 26.62
CA LYS A 81 -16.01 -10.92 26.06
C LYS A 81 -17.52 -10.98 26.05
N SER A 82 -18.16 -10.35 27.02
CA SER A 82 -19.62 -10.19 27.12
C SER A 82 -20.27 -9.54 25.89
N LEU A 83 -19.51 -8.78 25.09
CA LEU A 83 -19.97 -8.18 23.86
C LEU A 83 -20.02 -9.15 22.65
N GLY A 84 -19.82 -10.45 22.87
CA GLY A 84 -19.95 -11.50 21.84
C GLY A 84 -18.88 -11.49 20.75
N ARG A 85 -17.75 -10.84 20.99
CA ARG A 85 -16.64 -10.71 20.00
C ARG A 85 -15.67 -11.88 20.06
N GLY A 86 -16.17 -13.12 19.97
CA GLY A 86 -15.33 -14.28 19.75
C GLY A 86 -14.71 -14.31 18.35
N SER A 87 -13.57 -14.99 18.19
CA SER A 87 -12.88 -15.09 16.91
C SER A 87 -12.23 -16.46 16.74
N SER A 88 -12.29 -17.03 15.54
CA SER A 88 -11.47 -18.19 15.16
C SER A 88 -10.04 -17.82 14.79
N LYS A 89 -9.73 -16.52 14.73
CA LYS A 89 -8.45 -15.99 14.28
C LYS A 89 -7.23 -16.40 15.13
N PRO A 90 -7.35 -16.60 16.47
CA PRO A 90 -6.24 -17.08 17.28
C PRO A 90 -5.73 -18.46 16.87
N ILE A 91 -6.63 -19.37 16.49
CA ILE A 91 -6.25 -20.71 15.99
C ILE A 91 -5.48 -20.59 14.68
N LEU A 92 -6.00 -19.77 13.75
CA LEU A 92 -5.34 -19.52 12.46
C LEU A 92 -3.97 -18.86 12.63
N LEU A 93 -3.86 -17.91 13.56
CA LEU A 93 -2.61 -17.25 13.86
C LEU A 93 -1.59 -18.21 14.45
N ARG A 94 -1.99 -19.05 15.41
CA ARG A 94 -1.11 -20.06 16.03
C ARG A 94 -0.58 -21.02 14.97
N ASN A 95 -1.46 -21.62 14.18
CA ASN A 95 -1.06 -22.56 13.14
C ASN A 95 -0.10 -21.93 12.13
N ALA A 96 -0.29 -20.65 11.79
CA ALA A 96 0.59 -19.94 10.87
C ALA A 96 1.97 -19.62 11.49
N LEU A 97 2.03 -19.31 12.79
CA LEU A 97 3.28 -19.16 13.52
C LEU A 97 4.03 -20.47 13.64
N ASP A 98 3.32 -21.58 13.94
CA ASP A 98 3.91 -22.92 13.99
C ASP A 98 4.53 -23.30 12.63
N GLU A 99 3.83 -23.00 11.53
CA GLU A 99 4.34 -23.23 10.18
C GLU A 99 5.55 -22.35 9.85
N TRP A 100 5.55 -21.08 10.31
CA TRP A 100 6.68 -20.17 10.18
C TRP A 100 7.93 -20.72 10.83
N TYR A 101 7.81 -21.21 12.05
CA TYR A 101 8.92 -21.81 12.80
C TYR A 101 9.35 -23.16 12.25
N ARG A 102 8.40 -24.00 11.82
CA ARG A 102 8.68 -25.29 11.18
C ARG A 102 9.60 -25.12 9.96
N ARG A 103 9.45 -24.01 9.23
CA ARG A 103 10.28 -23.69 8.05
C ARG A 103 11.56 -22.94 8.39
N ASN A 104 11.87 -22.71 9.66
CA ASN A 104 13.04 -21.94 10.10
C ASN A 104 13.11 -20.54 9.48
N TYR A 105 11.96 -19.90 9.24
CA TYR A 105 11.92 -18.53 8.75
C TYR A 105 12.41 -17.55 9.82
N PRO A 106 13.05 -16.42 9.45
CA PRO A 106 13.70 -15.55 10.40
C PRO A 106 12.69 -14.88 11.34
N ARG A 107 13.08 -14.77 12.61
CA ARG A 107 12.33 -14.02 13.61
C ARG A 107 12.31 -12.53 13.21
N ARG A 108 11.13 -11.92 13.29
CA ARG A 108 10.87 -10.52 12.93
C ARG A 108 10.10 -9.84 14.08
N ARG A 109 10.19 -8.51 14.20
CA ARG A 109 9.43 -7.75 15.23
C ARG A 109 7.92 -8.02 15.18
N TRP A 110 7.36 -8.19 14.00
CA TRP A 110 5.93 -8.49 13.83
C TRP A 110 5.58 -9.94 14.21
N ILE A 111 6.53 -10.87 14.27
CA ILE A 111 6.32 -12.20 14.88
C ILE A 111 6.16 -12.04 16.39
N GLU A 112 7.06 -11.29 17.05
CA GLU A 112 6.98 -11.02 18.49
C GLU A 112 5.65 -10.34 18.86
N TRP A 113 5.21 -9.38 18.06
CA TRP A 113 3.91 -8.75 18.20
C TRP A 113 2.75 -9.75 18.03
N ALA A 114 2.83 -10.67 17.07
CA ALA A 114 1.80 -11.67 16.84
C ALA A 114 1.72 -12.68 17.98
N GLU A 115 2.86 -13.08 18.56
CA GLU A 115 2.94 -13.93 19.75
C GLU A 115 2.33 -13.24 20.97
N ALA A 116 2.69 -11.98 21.22
CA ALA A 116 2.14 -11.19 22.32
C ALA A 116 0.60 -11.07 22.22
N ASN A 117 0.06 -10.93 21.01
CA ASN A 117 -1.39 -10.91 20.80
C ASN A 117 -2.06 -12.27 21.16
N LEU A 118 -1.37 -13.40 20.97
CA LEU A 118 -1.89 -14.70 21.41
C LEU A 118 -1.86 -14.85 22.94
N ASP A 119 -0.84 -14.32 23.59
CA ASP A 119 -0.76 -14.30 25.06
C ASP A 119 -1.86 -13.41 25.67
N ASP A 120 -2.11 -12.26 25.05
CA ASP A 120 -3.22 -11.38 25.44
C ASP A 120 -4.58 -12.04 25.21
N TYR A 121 -4.73 -12.77 24.10
CA TYR A 121 -5.96 -13.51 23.84
C TYR A 121 -6.23 -14.57 24.89
N LYS A 122 -5.21 -15.30 25.35
CA LYS A 122 -5.32 -16.28 26.42
C LYS A 122 -5.81 -15.63 27.74
N LYS A 123 -5.18 -14.52 28.14
CA LYS A 123 -5.62 -13.75 29.33
C LYS A 123 -7.06 -13.24 29.17
N TRP A 124 -7.41 -12.77 27.98
CA TRP A 124 -8.76 -12.31 27.68
C TRP A 124 -9.78 -13.44 27.73
N GLU A 125 -9.43 -14.65 27.28
CA GLU A 125 -10.31 -15.83 27.43
C GLU A 125 -10.55 -16.20 28.90
N GLU A 126 -9.50 -16.12 29.72
CA GLU A 126 -9.54 -16.45 31.16
C GLU A 126 -10.31 -15.41 31.98
N THR A 127 -10.09 -14.12 31.70
CA THR A 127 -10.63 -13.02 32.51
C THR A 127 -11.91 -12.41 31.97
N GLY A 128 -12.17 -12.52 30.69
CA GLY A 128 -13.23 -11.80 29.98
C GLY A 128 -13.01 -10.28 29.85
N LEU A 129 -11.89 -9.76 30.39
CA LEU A 129 -11.59 -8.33 30.45
C LEU A 129 -10.71 -7.89 29.28
N PRO A 130 -10.86 -6.63 28.81
CA PRO A 130 -10.00 -6.07 27.77
C PRO A 130 -8.53 -6.14 28.14
N GLN A 131 -7.68 -6.53 27.19
CA GLN A 131 -6.23 -6.47 27.32
C GLN A 131 -5.76 -5.19 26.62
N ILE A 132 -5.58 -4.14 27.38
CA ILE A 132 -5.10 -2.85 26.89
C ILE A 132 -3.70 -2.65 27.48
N HIS A 133 -2.69 -2.72 26.63
CA HIS A 133 -1.35 -2.31 27.03
C HIS A 133 -1.36 -0.78 27.16
N SER A 134 -1.06 -0.31 28.35
CA SER A 134 -1.00 1.06 28.84
C SER A 134 -1.21 2.14 27.79
N GLU A 135 -2.16 3.02 28.01
CA GLU A 135 -2.32 4.26 27.29
C GLU A 135 -0.97 5.00 27.24
N GLN A 136 -0.19 4.77 26.19
CA GLN A 136 0.78 5.77 25.80
C GLN A 136 -0.08 6.98 25.44
N SER A 137 -0.07 7.99 26.31
CA SER A 137 -0.69 9.27 26.01
C SER A 137 -0.18 9.69 24.63
N LEU A 138 -1.09 9.83 23.68
CA LEU A 138 -0.72 10.33 22.34
C LEU A 138 -0.02 11.67 22.56
N PRO A 139 1.14 11.89 21.92
CA PRO A 139 1.82 13.17 22.04
C PRO A 139 0.87 14.26 21.55
N LEU A 140 0.60 15.24 22.40
CA LEU A 140 -0.18 16.41 22.03
C LEU A 140 0.67 17.31 21.14
N PHE A 141 0.37 17.27 19.85
CA PHE A 141 0.93 18.20 18.87
C PHE A 141 0.06 19.46 18.87
N ASN A 142 0.66 20.62 19.11
CA ASN A 142 -0.03 21.89 18.93
C ASN A 142 -0.20 22.21 17.42
N SER A 143 -1.05 23.15 17.08
CA SER A 143 -1.34 23.56 15.69
C SER A 143 -0.14 24.13 14.92
N ALA A 144 0.92 24.53 15.63
CA ALA A 144 2.18 25.01 15.06
C ALA A 144 3.24 23.90 14.90
N SER A 145 2.83 22.63 14.95
CA SER A 145 3.73 21.49 14.79
C SER A 145 4.47 21.53 13.44
N PRO A 146 5.77 21.21 13.39
CA PRO A 146 6.52 21.05 12.13
C PRO A 146 5.87 20.07 11.16
N VAL A 147 5.08 19.11 11.65
CA VAL A 147 4.30 18.18 10.84
C VAL A 147 3.30 18.90 9.96
N MET A 148 2.58 19.89 10.49
CA MET A 148 1.61 20.69 9.73
C MET A 148 2.30 21.48 8.60
N GLU A 149 3.51 21.96 8.83
CA GLU A 149 4.32 22.62 7.80
C GLU A 149 4.69 21.66 6.67
N VAL A 150 5.12 20.44 6.98
CA VAL A 150 5.43 19.40 5.99
C VAL A 150 4.20 19.08 5.13
N LEU A 151 3.04 18.87 5.78
CA LEU A 151 1.79 18.56 5.10
C LEU A 151 1.36 19.67 4.12
N LYS A 152 1.46 20.95 4.53
CA LYS A 152 1.07 22.10 3.72
C LYS A 152 2.07 22.41 2.60
N ASN A 153 3.35 22.22 2.85
CA ASN A 153 4.43 22.58 1.93
C ASN A 153 4.80 21.46 0.94
N ARG A 154 4.25 20.25 1.12
CA ARG A 154 4.44 19.17 0.16
C ARG A 154 3.85 19.55 -1.21
N VAL A 155 4.70 19.58 -2.23
CA VAL A 155 4.31 19.86 -3.62
C VAL A 155 4.83 18.76 -4.56
N SER A 156 4.21 18.65 -5.74
CA SER A 156 4.65 17.73 -6.79
C SER A 156 5.69 18.42 -7.67
N THR A 157 6.97 18.18 -7.36
CA THR A 157 8.10 18.70 -8.14
C THR A 157 8.45 17.72 -9.26
N ARG A 158 8.74 18.26 -10.45
CA ARG A 158 9.05 17.50 -11.66
C ARG A 158 10.41 17.87 -12.27
N TYR A 159 11.14 18.80 -11.65
CA TYR A 159 12.45 19.25 -12.06
C TYR A 159 13.44 19.15 -10.90
N TRP A 160 14.47 18.36 -11.07
CA TRP A 160 15.46 18.08 -10.04
C TRP A 160 16.84 18.48 -10.51
N LYS A 161 17.70 18.79 -9.55
CA LYS A 161 19.12 18.97 -9.78
C LYS A 161 19.75 17.63 -10.15
N GLU A 162 20.75 17.66 -11.00
CA GLU A 162 21.51 16.47 -11.43
C GLU A 162 22.58 16.11 -10.38
N ILE A 163 22.16 15.97 -9.12
CA ILE A 163 22.99 15.55 -8.01
C ILE A 163 22.40 14.32 -7.36
N PRO A 164 23.23 13.36 -6.95
CA PRO A 164 22.78 12.18 -6.24
C PRO A 164 22.04 12.54 -4.95
N VAL A 165 21.11 11.69 -4.54
CA VAL A 165 20.53 11.71 -3.20
C VAL A 165 21.32 10.72 -2.34
N GLU A 166 21.68 11.12 -1.14
CA GLU A 166 22.45 10.34 -0.19
C GLU A 166 21.65 9.07 0.21
N ASP A 167 22.35 7.95 0.35
CA ASP A 167 21.76 6.67 0.67
C ASP A 167 21.05 6.69 2.02
N GLU A 168 21.59 7.41 2.98
CA GLU A 168 21.04 7.60 4.32
C GLU A 168 19.66 8.30 4.25
N LYS A 169 19.50 9.28 3.36
CA LYS A 169 18.21 9.94 3.15
C LYS A 169 17.21 9.02 2.47
N ILE A 170 17.64 8.26 1.46
CA ILE A 170 16.77 7.27 0.81
C ILE A 170 16.27 6.24 1.84
N GLN A 171 17.20 5.74 2.67
CA GLN A 171 16.88 4.79 3.71
C GLN A 171 15.91 5.37 4.75
N ALA A 172 16.16 6.60 5.23
CA ALA A 172 15.29 7.28 6.20
C ALA A 172 13.87 7.51 5.64
N ILE A 173 13.74 7.84 4.35
CA ILE A 173 12.45 7.97 3.68
C ILE A 173 11.69 6.65 3.71
N ILE A 174 12.35 5.54 3.38
CA ILE A 174 11.75 4.20 3.37
C ILE A 174 11.37 3.76 4.78
N GLU A 175 12.25 3.93 5.76
CA GLU A 175 12.01 3.60 7.16
C GLU A 175 10.82 4.37 7.74
N THR A 176 10.64 5.62 7.34
CA THR A 176 9.48 6.42 7.72
C THR A 176 8.22 5.94 7.01
N ALA A 177 8.33 5.58 5.74
CA ALA A 177 7.18 5.17 4.93
C ALA A 177 6.53 3.86 5.40
N VAL A 178 7.30 2.93 5.99
CA VAL A 178 6.74 1.66 6.50
C VAL A 178 5.82 1.81 7.71
N TYR A 179 5.73 2.99 8.30
CA TYR A 179 4.72 3.31 9.33
C TYR A 179 3.36 3.70 8.72
N ALA A 180 3.22 3.68 7.40
CA ALA A 180 1.94 3.92 6.73
C ALA A 180 0.89 2.89 7.20
N PRO A 181 -0.36 3.33 7.49
CA PRO A 181 -1.43 2.39 7.76
C PRO A 181 -1.74 1.53 6.54
N THR A 182 -2.23 0.31 6.76
CA THR A 182 -2.54 -0.65 5.71
C THR A 182 -3.78 -1.46 6.08
N CYS A 183 -4.52 -1.87 5.10
CA CYS A 183 -5.74 -2.65 5.29
C CYS A 183 -5.45 -3.89 6.14
N CYS A 184 -6.12 -3.98 7.32
CA CYS A 184 -5.96 -5.08 8.28
C CYS A 184 -4.51 -5.42 8.64
N ASN A 185 -3.63 -4.41 8.66
CA ASN A 185 -2.20 -4.56 8.97
C ASN A 185 -1.46 -5.59 8.10
N ARG A 186 -1.89 -5.77 6.84
CA ARG A 186 -1.30 -6.77 5.92
C ARG A 186 0.12 -6.43 5.51
N GLN A 187 0.47 -5.14 5.37
CA GLN A 187 1.81 -4.65 5.01
C GLN A 187 2.37 -5.36 3.78
N THR A 188 1.60 -5.37 2.70
CA THR A 188 1.86 -6.15 1.49
C THR A 188 2.73 -5.45 0.46
N TRP A 189 3.07 -4.19 0.71
CA TRP A 189 3.94 -3.42 -0.17
C TRP A 189 5.35 -4.00 -0.24
N LYS A 190 5.97 -3.82 -1.38
CA LYS A 190 7.41 -3.93 -1.57
C LYS A 190 7.86 -2.79 -2.46
N LEU A 191 8.90 -2.10 -2.02
CA LEU A 191 9.48 -0.94 -2.69
C LEU A 191 10.72 -1.38 -3.45
N TYR A 192 10.76 -1.08 -4.74
CA TYR A 192 11.93 -1.29 -5.58
C TYR A 192 12.55 0.06 -5.90
N VAL A 193 13.81 0.24 -5.52
CA VAL A 193 14.50 1.53 -5.61
C VAL A 193 15.50 1.49 -6.74
N ARG A 194 15.42 2.46 -7.64
CA ARG A 194 16.42 2.70 -8.68
C ARG A 194 17.03 4.08 -8.50
N LYS A 195 18.34 4.13 -8.40
CA LYS A 195 19.10 5.36 -8.46
C LYS A 195 19.41 5.67 -9.93
N ASN A 196 19.28 6.93 -10.33
CA ASN A 196 19.47 7.38 -11.72
C ASN A 196 18.63 6.53 -12.71
N PRO A 197 17.28 6.57 -12.63
CA PRO A 197 16.45 5.73 -13.47
C PRO A 197 16.67 5.99 -14.94
N ARG A 198 16.95 4.95 -15.71
CA ARG A 198 17.00 5.00 -17.17
C ARG A 198 15.60 5.11 -17.74
N ILE A 199 15.42 6.00 -18.69
CA ILE A 199 14.10 6.38 -19.22
C ILE A 199 13.54 5.38 -20.22
N GLU A 200 14.42 4.58 -20.78
CA GLU A 200 14.06 3.60 -21.82
C GLU A 200 12.98 2.62 -21.34
N SER A 201 12.85 2.44 -20.02
CA SER A 201 11.88 1.53 -19.41
C SER A 201 10.48 2.11 -19.16
N ILE A 202 10.24 3.37 -19.50
CA ILE A 202 8.95 3.99 -19.18
C ILE A 202 8.24 4.44 -20.46
N ASN A 203 7.32 3.59 -20.91
CA ASN A 203 6.55 3.79 -22.15
C ASN A 203 5.53 4.94 -22.14
N ASN A 204 5.60 5.86 -21.17
CA ASN A 204 4.69 6.99 -21.14
C ASN A 204 5.26 8.19 -21.90
N VAL A 205 4.76 8.43 -23.10
CA VAL A 205 5.28 9.45 -24.03
C VAL A 205 5.18 10.87 -23.47
N SER A 206 4.16 11.17 -22.66
CA SER A 206 3.91 12.52 -22.14
C SER A 206 4.83 12.92 -20.99
N ASN A 207 5.38 11.95 -20.24
CA ASN A 207 6.22 12.19 -19.06
C ASN A 207 7.69 11.81 -19.24
N LYS A 208 8.10 11.34 -20.44
CA LYS A 208 9.48 10.87 -20.71
C LYS A 208 10.55 11.92 -20.39
N VAL A 209 10.26 13.20 -20.66
CA VAL A 209 11.21 14.28 -20.38
C VAL A 209 11.37 14.55 -18.89
N LEU A 210 10.28 14.46 -18.13
CA LEU A 210 10.26 14.77 -16.69
C LEU A 210 10.98 13.70 -15.88
N GLN A 211 10.85 12.46 -16.29
CA GLN A 211 11.47 11.31 -15.63
C GLN A 211 12.98 11.23 -15.87
N LYS A 212 13.46 11.84 -16.97
CA LYS A 212 14.90 11.89 -17.34
C LYS A 212 15.80 12.48 -16.28
N LYS A 213 15.24 13.26 -15.37
CA LYS A 213 16.01 14.08 -14.45
C LYS A 213 15.81 13.72 -12.98
N ALA A 214 15.00 12.72 -12.66
CA ALA A 214 14.81 12.31 -11.27
C ALA A 214 16.01 11.46 -10.79
N PRO A 215 16.73 11.89 -9.75
CA PRO A 215 17.86 11.12 -9.22
C PRO A 215 17.47 9.76 -8.65
N VAL A 216 16.24 9.63 -8.13
CA VAL A 216 15.73 8.39 -7.53
C VAL A 216 14.30 8.10 -7.99
N ALA A 217 14.03 6.83 -8.26
CA ALA A 217 12.68 6.31 -8.49
C ALA A 217 12.40 5.16 -7.50
N ILE A 218 11.25 5.22 -6.84
CA ILE A 218 10.72 4.12 -6.03
C ILE A 218 9.46 3.57 -6.70
N TYR A 219 9.49 2.30 -7.07
CA TYR A 219 8.35 1.58 -7.63
C TYR A 219 7.58 0.92 -6.49
N ILE A 220 6.32 1.30 -6.32
CA ILE A 220 5.45 0.86 -5.24
C ILE A 220 4.63 -0.31 -5.74
N THR A 221 4.92 -1.50 -5.22
CA THR A 221 4.19 -2.72 -5.56
C THR A 221 3.40 -3.26 -4.38
N ILE A 222 2.27 -3.88 -4.68
CA ILE A 222 1.40 -4.56 -3.71
C ILE A 222 1.30 -6.03 -4.09
N ASP A 223 1.35 -6.90 -3.09
CA ASP A 223 0.97 -8.30 -3.24
C ASP A 223 -0.54 -8.42 -3.07
N ASN A 224 -1.23 -8.78 -4.14
CA ASN A 224 -2.69 -8.77 -4.19
C ASN A 224 -3.34 -10.07 -3.68
N ARG A 225 -2.55 -11.09 -3.29
CA ARG A 225 -3.06 -12.43 -3.00
C ARG A 225 -4.02 -12.53 -1.81
N LEU A 226 -3.89 -11.62 -0.82
CA LEU A 226 -4.73 -11.59 0.38
C LEU A 226 -5.73 -10.43 0.43
N TYR A 227 -6.08 -9.83 -0.70
CA TYR A 227 -7.08 -8.78 -0.75
C TYR A 227 -8.40 -9.29 -1.34
N PRO A 228 -9.40 -9.62 -0.49
CA PRO A 228 -10.76 -9.81 -0.96
C PRO A 228 -11.43 -8.48 -1.36
N GLU A 229 -10.93 -7.36 -0.82
CA GLU A 229 -11.40 -6.03 -1.13
C GLU A 229 -10.79 -5.54 -2.45
N LEU A 230 -11.64 -5.07 -3.35
CA LEU A 230 -11.25 -4.71 -4.72
C LEU A 230 -10.28 -3.52 -4.77
N TRP A 231 -10.52 -2.50 -3.94
CA TRP A 231 -9.81 -1.22 -4.00
C TRP A 231 -8.67 -1.10 -2.99
N ALA A 232 -8.69 -1.89 -1.93
CA ALA A 232 -7.73 -1.80 -0.84
C ALA A 232 -6.25 -1.90 -1.25
N PRO A 233 -5.86 -2.68 -2.28
CA PRO A 233 -4.48 -2.64 -2.77
C PRO A 233 -4.05 -1.28 -3.32
N ALA A 234 -4.95 -0.60 -4.05
CA ALA A 234 -4.67 0.72 -4.60
C ALA A 234 -4.67 1.79 -3.50
N GLU A 235 -5.56 1.66 -2.51
CA GLU A 235 -5.60 2.52 -1.32
C GLU A 235 -4.30 2.39 -0.52
N ASP A 236 -3.86 1.16 -0.20
CA ASP A 236 -2.59 0.92 0.49
C ASP A 236 -1.39 1.47 -0.29
N ALA A 237 -1.38 1.34 -1.61
CA ALA A 237 -0.33 1.94 -2.45
C ALA A 237 -0.34 3.47 -2.40
N GLY A 238 -1.53 4.08 -2.40
CA GLY A 238 -1.69 5.54 -2.27
C GLY A 238 -1.21 6.06 -0.92
N ILE A 239 -1.54 5.35 0.16
CA ILE A 239 -1.17 5.72 1.53
C ILE A 239 0.34 5.68 1.72
N ILE A 240 1.01 4.58 1.34
CA ILE A 240 2.48 4.51 1.44
C ILE A 240 3.17 5.51 0.50
N GLY A 241 2.58 5.76 -0.68
CA GLY A 241 3.07 6.78 -1.61
C GLY A 241 3.01 8.18 -1.01
N LEU A 242 1.93 8.53 -0.32
CA LEU A 242 1.82 9.80 0.42
C LEU A 242 2.87 9.87 1.52
N GLN A 243 3.05 8.80 2.30
CA GLN A 243 4.04 8.76 3.38
C GLN A 243 5.46 8.98 2.86
N LEU A 244 5.84 8.33 1.75
CA LEU A 244 7.12 8.58 1.05
C LEU A 244 7.27 10.05 0.66
N SER A 245 6.21 10.66 0.13
CA SER A 245 6.23 12.07 -0.29
C SER A 245 6.40 13.03 0.89
N LEU A 246 5.76 12.76 2.02
CA LEU A 246 5.89 13.56 3.24
C LEU A 246 7.28 13.43 3.85
N ALA A 247 7.81 12.21 3.98
CA ALA A 247 9.16 11.97 4.47
C ALA A 247 10.23 12.66 3.61
N THR A 248 10.05 12.61 2.28
CA THR A 248 10.91 13.30 1.31
C THR A 248 10.90 14.82 1.55
N THR A 249 9.71 15.40 1.75
CA THR A 249 9.56 16.83 2.03
C THR A 249 10.21 17.21 3.36
N ALA A 250 10.04 16.39 4.39
CA ALA A 250 10.64 16.62 5.71
C ALA A 250 12.18 16.64 5.68
N LEU A 251 12.79 15.91 4.74
CA LEU A 251 14.24 15.86 4.56
C LEU A 251 14.78 16.93 3.57
N GLY A 252 13.96 17.91 3.20
CA GLY A 252 14.36 18.99 2.28
C GLY A 252 14.51 18.55 0.83
N LEU A 253 13.99 17.39 0.47
CA LEU A 253 13.89 16.89 -0.89
C LEU A 253 12.50 17.17 -1.46
N ALA A 254 12.31 16.94 -2.76
CA ALA A 254 11.01 17.11 -3.40
C ALA A 254 10.74 15.99 -4.39
N GLY A 255 9.48 15.56 -4.48
CA GLY A 255 9.10 14.43 -5.30
C GLY A 255 7.78 14.59 -6.03
N CYS A 256 7.46 13.60 -6.85
CA CYS A 256 6.20 13.49 -7.57
C CYS A 256 5.75 12.04 -7.61
N LEU A 257 4.51 11.80 -7.14
CA LEU A 257 3.83 10.52 -7.34
C LEU A 257 3.30 10.45 -8.77
N MET A 258 3.66 9.38 -9.46
CA MET A 258 3.22 9.08 -10.83
C MET A 258 2.15 7.99 -10.78
N TYR A 259 0.97 8.35 -11.25
CA TYR A 259 -0.19 7.47 -11.37
C TYR A 259 -0.26 6.83 -12.75
N GLY A 260 -1.15 5.85 -12.90
CA GLY A 260 -1.39 5.21 -14.18
C GLY A 260 -0.45 4.03 -14.42
N ALA A 261 -0.48 3.07 -13.48
CA ALA A 261 0.31 1.83 -13.59
C ALA A 261 0.10 1.09 -14.91
N GLU A 262 -1.06 1.26 -15.54
CA GLU A 262 -1.35 0.75 -16.88
C GLU A 262 -0.53 1.38 -18.01
N ASN A 263 0.10 2.53 -17.75
CA ASN A 263 0.97 3.22 -18.70
C ASN A 263 2.44 2.76 -18.60
N PHE A 264 2.78 1.93 -17.61
CA PHE A 264 4.11 1.36 -17.43
C PHE A 264 4.18 -0.04 -18.05
N ASP A 265 5.35 -0.39 -18.58
CA ASP A 265 5.62 -1.76 -19.01
C ASP A 265 5.88 -2.62 -17.75
N GLN A 266 4.81 -3.29 -17.30
CA GLN A 266 4.86 -4.18 -16.14
C GLN A 266 5.81 -5.37 -16.37
N ASP A 267 5.92 -5.84 -17.62
CA ASP A 267 6.74 -7.02 -17.93
C ASP A 267 8.23 -6.64 -17.94
N GLU A 268 8.58 -5.46 -18.47
CA GLU A 268 9.94 -4.93 -18.38
C GLU A 268 10.38 -4.72 -16.93
N PHE A 269 9.55 -4.06 -16.14
CA PHE A 269 9.78 -3.85 -14.70
C PHE A 269 9.98 -5.19 -13.95
N ARG A 270 9.13 -6.18 -14.24
CA ARG A 270 9.25 -7.50 -13.64
C ARG A 270 10.56 -8.20 -13.99
N ARG A 271 10.97 -8.12 -15.25
CA ARG A 271 12.25 -8.72 -15.70
C ARG A 271 13.43 -8.05 -15.01
N GLU A 272 13.44 -6.73 -14.96
CA GLU A 272 14.55 -5.96 -14.41
C GLU A 272 14.76 -6.22 -12.91
N PHE A 273 13.68 -6.22 -12.13
CA PHE A 273 13.74 -6.39 -10.68
C PHE A 273 13.43 -7.81 -10.20
N ASN A 274 13.27 -8.75 -11.12
CA ASN A 274 12.83 -10.12 -10.81
C ASN A 274 11.56 -10.13 -9.93
N VAL A 275 10.55 -9.33 -10.34
CA VAL A 275 9.32 -9.14 -9.57
C VAL A 275 8.37 -10.30 -9.79
N PRO A 276 7.92 -11.00 -8.73
CA PRO A 276 6.99 -12.10 -8.87
C PRO A 276 5.66 -11.68 -9.55
N PRO A 277 5.00 -12.59 -10.28
CA PRO A 277 3.78 -12.26 -11.05
C PRO A 277 2.59 -11.83 -10.19
N TYR A 278 2.57 -12.20 -8.91
CA TYR A 278 1.52 -11.81 -7.96
C TYR A 278 1.69 -10.40 -7.38
N ARG A 279 2.83 -9.74 -7.64
CA ARG A 279 3.04 -8.34 -7.27
C ARG A 279 2.71 -7.45 -8.45
N PHE A 280 1.90 -6.43 -8.20
CA PHE A 280 1.51 -5.44 -9.19
C PHE A 280 2.07 -4.07 -8.78
N MET A 281 2.69 -3.36 -9.73
CA MET A 281 3.13 -1.98 -9.52
C MET A 281 1.94 -1.03 -9.69
N TYR A 282 1.59 -0.33 -8.64
CA TYR A 282 0.48 0.64 -8.63
C TYR A 282 0.93 2.06 -8.91
N LEU A 283 2.06 2.46 -8.32
CA LEU A 283 2.57 3.82 -8.37
C LEU A 283 4.08 3.80 -8.54
N MET A 284 4.61 4.91 -9.06
CA MET A 284 6.02 5.22 -9.03
C MET A 284 6.21 6.57 -8.33
N PHE A 285 7.17 6.67 -7.43
CA PHE A 285 7.55 7.91 -6.77
C PHE A 285 8.93 8.34 -7.24
N LEU A 286 8.99 9.53 -7.84
CA LEU A 286 10.23 10.15 -8.34
C LEU A 286 10.63 11.27 -7.38
N PHE A 287 11.92 11.38 -7.01
CA PHE A 287 12.36 12.42 -6.12
C PHE A 287 13.84 12.75 -6.22
N GLY A 288 14.23 13.89 -5.66
CA GLY A 288 15.58 14.41 -5.57
C GLY A 288 15.60 15.84 -5.01
N TYR A 289 16.70 16.53 -5.17
CA TYR A 289 16.81 17.95 -4.83
C TYR A 289 16.09 18.78 -5.90
N ALA A 290 15.14 19.63 -5.49
CA ALA A 290 14.42 20.48 -6.42
C ALA A 290 15.36 21.42 -7.18
N ALA A 291 15.23 21.49 -8.51
CA ALA A 291 15.98 22.45 -9.34
C ALA A 291 15.32 23.83 -9.32
N GLU A 292 14.03 23.89 -9.06
CA GLU A 292 13.23 25.11 -8.98
C GLU A 292 12.24 25.05 -7.82
N ARG A 293 11.79 26.21 -7.36
CA ARG A 293 10.72 26.29 -6.38
C ARG A 293 9.39 26.04 -7.10
N THR A 294 8.79 24.86 -6.87
CA THR A 294 7.44 24.59 -7.32
C THR A 294 6.47 25.41 -6.45
N LEU A 295 5.60 26.18 -7.09
CA LEU A 295 4.55 26.90 -6.38
C LEU A 295 3.49 25.91 -5.88
N THR A 296 2.96 26.18 -4.69
CA THR A 296 1.82 25.41 -4.17
C THR A 296 0.58 25.83 -4.97
N ASP A 297 -0.07 24.85 -5.60
CA ASP A 297 -1.35 25.09 -6.26
C ASP A 297 -2.39 25.59 -5.24
N LYS A 298 -3.27 26.48 -5.70
CA LYS A 298 -4.43 26.84 -4.90
C LYS A 298 -5.27 25.61 -4.63
N ARG A 299 -5.59 25.40 -3.36
CA ARG A 299 -6.45 24.29 -2.92
C ARG A 299 -7.86 24.81 -2.76
N VAL A 300 -8.84 23.92 -2.92
CA VAL A 300 -10.23 24.20 -2.57
C VAL A 300 -10.34 24.52 -1.08
N HIS A 301 -11.30 25.31 -0.70
CA HIS A 301 -11.60 25.61 0.70
C HIS A 301 -12.16 24.38 1.43
N ALA A 302 -11.95 24.32 2.74
CA ALA A 302 -12.42 23.19 3.54
C ALA A 302 -13.97 23.06 3.52
N ASP A 303 -14.68 24.16 3.45
CA ASP A 303 -16.14 24.22 3.34
C ASP A 303 -16.69 23.70 2.00
N GLU A 304 -15.86 23.70 0.94
CA GLU A 304 -16.22 23.10 -0.35
C GLU A 304 -16.18 21.56 -0.33
N VAL A 305 -15.46 20.97 0.62
CA VAL A 305 -15.22 19.51 0.67
C VAL A 305 -15.78 18.83 1.92
N ALA A 306 -16.20 19.59 2.92
CA ALA A 306 -16.75 19.07 4.17
C ALA A 306 -18.22 19.45 4.31
N THR A 307 -19.07 18.46 4.58
CA THR A 307 -20.48 18.66 4.93
C THR A 307 -20.69 18.21 6.37
N TYR A 308 -21.29 19.05 7.18
CA TYR A 308 -21.61 18.77 8.58
C TYR A 308 -23.11 18.50 8.71
N SER A 309 -23.49 17.48 9.48
CA SER A 309 -24.88 17.10 9.78
C SER A 309 -25.19 17.27 11.26
#